data_f1b8259e4d75a7363b3d0b11f10fd7fc
#
_entry.id   f1b8259e4d75a7363b3d0b11f10fd7fc
#
_cell.length_a   1.000
_cell.length_b   1.000
_cell.length_c   1.000
_cell.angle_alpha   90.00
_cell.angle_beta   90.00
_cell.angle_gamma   90.00
#
_symmetry.space_group_name_H-M   'P 1'
#
loop_
_entity.id
_entity.type
_entity.pdbx_description
1 polymer ?
#
loop_
_entity_poly.entity_id
_entity_poly.type
_entity_poly.pdbx_seq_one_letter_code
_entity_poly.pdbx_strand_id
1 'polypeptide(L)'
;IYAATSKIAMVMAMFTQAFRYAYEPFVFGKDREGDNRKMYAAAMKYFLIFSLLAFLAVMFYLDLLRYLVARGYWEGLGVVAIVMLAEICKGIYFNLSFWYKLTDKTYWGAYFSVIGCVIIVVLNILFVPVYGYLASAWASVAGYAVILLLSYWIGQKEYPIHYDLKSLGLYVLLAAVLYIIGEQVPIP
;
A
#
# COMPACT_ATOMS: atom_id res chain seq x y z
N ILE A 1 -9.67 -10.62 -17.05
CA ILE A 1 -8.30 -10.07 -17.16
C ILE A 1 -7.84 -9.58 -15.79
N TYR A 2 -8.50 -8.57 -15.17
CA TYR A 2 -8.14 -7.98 -13.89
C TYR A 2 -7.92 -9.01 -12.76
N ALA A 3 -8.84 -9.96 -12.57
CA ALA A 3 -8.74 -10.97 -11.51
C ALA A 3 -7.55 -11.93 -11.67
N ALA A 4 -7.11 -12.20 -12.90
CA ALA A 4 -5.98 -13.09 -13.14
C ALA A 4 -4.65 -12.38 -12.89
N THR A 5 -4.52 -11.12 -13.31
CA THR A 5 -3.29 -10.32 -13.15
C THR A 5 -3.12 -9.81 -11.71
N SER A 6 -4.23 -9.54 -11.00
CA SER A 6 -4.17 -9.18 -9.58
C SER A 6 -3.64 -10.30 -8.69
N LYS A 7 -3.63 -11.57 -9.16
CA LYS A 7 -2.96 -12.67 -8.43
C LYS A 7 -1.45 -12.45 -8.25
N ILE A 8 -0.78 -11.85 -9.21
CA ILE A 8 0.64 -11.47 -9.06
C ILE A 8 0.77 -10.41 -7.96
N ALA A 9 -0.12 -9.42 -7.95
CA ALA A 9 -0.12 -8.39 -6.91
C ALA A 9 -0.51 -8.91 -5.51
N MET A 10 -1.12 -10.10 -5.41
CA MET A 10 -1.38 -10.76 -4.12
C MET A 10 -0.10 -11.01 -3.31
N VAL A 11 1.06 -11.14 -3.95
CA VAL A 11 2.34 -11.24 -3.26
C VAL A 11 2.53 -10.05 -2.32
N MET A 12 2.20 -8.84 -2.78
CA MET A 12 2.26 -7.64 -1.92
C MET A 12 1.22 -7.66 -0.81
N ALA A 13 0.00 -8.12 -1.09
CA ALA A 13 -1.03 -8.27 -0.07
C ALA A 13 -0.62 -9.28 1.02
N MET A 14 -0.02 -10.41 0.62
CA MET A 14 0.51 -11.42 1.55
C MET A 14 1.66 -10.85 2.40
N PHE A 15 2.56 -10.10 1.78
CA PHE A 15 3.65 -9.41 2.49
C PHE A 15 3.09 -8.42 3.53
N THR A 16 2.16 -7.56 3.13
CA THR A 16 1.51 -6.60 4.03
C THR A 16 0.80 -7.32 5.20
N GLN A 17 0.14 -8.44 4.92
CA GLN A 17 -0.55 -9.22 5.93
C GLN A 17 0.41 -9.93 6.89
N ALA A 18 1.49 -10.50 6.37
CA ALA A 18 2.53 -11.14 7.19
C ALA A 18 3.20 -10.12 8.13
N PHE A 19 3.55 -8.94 7.60
CA PHE A 19 4.08 -7.84 8.40
C PHE A 19 3.09 -7.42 9.49
N ARG A 20 1.81 -7.29 9.17
CA ARG A 20 0.75 -6.95 10.10
C ARG A 20 0.68 -7.95 11.25
N TYR A 21 0.62 -9.25 10.96
CA TYR A 21 0.52 -10.30 11.99
C TYR A 21 1.76 -10.37 12.89
N ALA A 22 2.94 -10.10 12.35
CA ALA A 22 4.16 -10.08 13.13
C ALA A 22 4.27 -8.83 14.01
N TYR A 23 3.82 -7.68 13.49
CA TYR A 23 4.03 -6.39 14.14
C TYR A 23 2.92 -5.99 15.12
N GLU A 24 1.67 -6.34 14.85
CA GLU A 24 0.51 -5.95 15.65
C GLU A 24 0.61 -6.42 17.13
N PRO A 25 0.96 -7.69 17.44
CA PRO A 25 1.15 -8.14 18.82
C PRO A 25 2.30 -7.42 19.54
N PHE A 26 3.35 -7.10 18.79
CA PHE A 26 4.51 -6.39 19.32
C PHE A 26 4.17 -4.95 19.74
N VAL A 27 3.36 -4.25 18.94
CA VAL A 27 2.87 -2.89 19.25
C VAL A 27 2.06 -2.89 20.54
N PHE A 28 1.06 -3.76 20.64
CA PHE A 28 0.19 -3.81 21.82
C PHE A 28 0.90 -4.35 23.07
N GLY A 29 1.92 -5.21 22.92
CA GLY A 29 2.72 -5.70 24.04
C GLY A 29 3.59 -4.61 24.67
N LYS A 30 4.18 -3.75 23.84
CA LYS A 30 5.09 -2.69 24.29
C LYS A 30 4.42 -1.37 24.68
N ASP A 31 3.18 -1.15 24.31
CA ASP A 31 2.46 0.09 24.64
C ASP A 31 2.32 0.30 26.17
N ARG A 32 2.39 -0.80 26.94
CA ARG A 32 2.39 -0.76 28.40
C ARG A 32 3.71 -0.28 29.03
N GLU A 33 4.80 -0.18 28.25
CA GLU A 33 6.15 0.13 28.74
C GLU A 33 6.55 1.62 28.60
N GLY A 34 5.70 2.48 27.99
CA GLY A 34 5.95 3.91 27.83
C GLY A 34 5.82 4.43 26.40
N ASP A 35 6.40 5.62 26.11
CA ASP A 35 6.29 6.29 24.80
C ASP A 35 7.10 5.57 23.71
N ASN A 36 6.42 4.78 22.90
CA ASN A 36 7.00 3.98 21.81
C ASN A 36 6.89 4.64 20.42
N ARG A 37 6.65 5.95 20.32
CA ARG A 37 6.46 6.69 19.06
C ARG A 37 7.62 6.52 18.08
N LYS A 38 8.87 6.48 18.59
CA LYS A 38 10.06 6.23 17.76
C LYS A 38 10.03 4.84 17.10
N MET A 39 9.54 3.86 17.83
CA MET A 39 9.38 2.49 17.32
C MET A 39 8.34 2.43 16.20
N TYR A 40 7.21 3.12 16.34
CA TYR A 40 6.18 3.18 15.30
C TYR A 40 6.68 3.87 14.03
N ALA A 41 7.45 4.97 14.18
CA ALA A 41 8.09 5.63 13.06
C ALA A 41 9.13 4.73 12.36
N ALA A 42 9.93 3.99 13.12
CA ALA A 42 10.89 3.03 12.58
C ALA A 42 10.20 1.88 11.83
N ALA A 43 9.11 1.33 12.39
CA ALA A 43 8.35 0.27 11.75
C ALA A 43 7.73 0.72 10.42
N MET A 44 7.18 1.93 10.36
CA MET A 44 6.69 2.53 9.11
C MET A 44 7.81 2.62 8.06
N LYS A 45 8.99 3.08 8.47
CA LYS A 45 10.16 3.19 7.59
C LYS A 45 10.58 1.84 7.02
N TYR A 46 10.75 0.83 7.88
CA TYR A 46 11.13 -0.51 7.43
C TYR A 46 10.05 -1.15 6.57
N PHE A 47 8.77 -1.01 6.95
CA PHE A 47 7.66 -1.49 6.14
C PHE A 47 7.71 -0.90 4.72
N LEU A 48 7.92 0.42 4.60
CA LEU A 48 7.99 1.07 3.30
C LEU A 48 9.19 0.57 2.48
N ILE A 49 10.37 0.46 3.08
CA ILE A 49 11.59 -0.04 2.40
C ILE A 49 11.34 -1.45 1.85
N PHE A 50 10.86 -2.37 2.68
CA PHE A 50 10.61 -3.75 2.25
C PHE A 50 9.48 -3.85 1.22
N SER A 51 8.44 -3.04 1.34
CA SER A 51 7.35 -2.99 0.35
C SER A 51 7.83 -2.47 -1.00
N LEU A 52 8.70 -1.45 -1.03
CA LEU A 52 9.29 -0.94 -2.25
C LEU A 52 10.27 -1.94 -2.88
N LEU A 53 11.05 -2.66 -2.08
CA LEU A 53 11.91 -3.75 -2.57
C LEU A 53 11.07 -4.88 -3.18
N ALA A 54 9.98 -5.29 -2.51
CA ALA A 54 9.07 -6.30 -3.04
C ALA A 54 8.38 -5.82 -4.33
N PHE A 55 8.01 -4.54 -4.41
CA PHE A 55 7.49 -3.93 -5.63
C PHE A 55 8.50 -4.04 -6.78
N LEU A 56 9.73 -3.58 -6.57
CA LEU A 56 10.78 -3.64 -7.59
C LEU A 56 11.09 -5.08 -8.00
N ALA A 57 11.17 -6.01 -7.03
CA ALA A 57 11.40 -7.42 -7.32
C ALA A 57 10.30 -7.99 -8.23
N VAL A 58 9.02 -7.76 -7.92
CA VAL A 58 7.91 -8.23 -8.75
C VAL A 58 7.96 -7.59 -10.14
N MET A 59 8.23 -6.28 -10.21
CA MET A 59 8.22 -5.56 -11.49
C MET A 59 9.41 -5.98 -12.39
N PHE A 60 10.60 -6.17 -11.85
CA PHE A 60 11.76 -6.63 -12.63
C PHE A 60 11.65 -8.09 -13.09
N TYR A 61 10.97 -8.93 -12.30
CA TYR A 61 10.71 -10.32 -12.68
C TYR A 61 9.33 -10.54 -13.29
N LEU A 62 8.64 -9.47 -13.71
CA LEU A 62 7.30 -9.57 -14.27
C LEU A 62 7.26 -10.46 -15.51
N ASP A 63 8.28 -10.41 -16.35
CA ASP A 63 8.43 -11.27 -17.52
C ASP A 63 8.53 -12.76 -17.17
N LEU A 64 9.14 -13.12 -16.06
CA LEU A 64 9.13 -14.46 -15.53
C LEU A 64 7.78 -14.82 -14.91
N LEU A 65 7.20 -13.90 -14.13
CA LEU A 65 5.94 -14.11 -13.43
C LEU A 65 4.73 -14.20 -14.39
N ARG A 66 4.83 -13.63 -15.59
CA ARG A 66 3.78 -13.76 -16.61
C ARG A 66 3.47 -15.20 -17.01
N TYR A 67 4.48 -16.11 -16.92
CA TYR A 67 4.26 -17.53 -17.20
C TYR A 67 3.37 -18.24 -16.15
N LEU A 68 3.20 -17.65 -14.97
CA LEU A 68 2.22 -18.12 -13.97
C LEU A 68 0.78 -17.77 -14.33
N VAL A 69 0.60 -16.90 -15.33
CA VAL A 69 -0.71 -16.43 -15.79
C VAL A 69 -0.95 -16.90 -17.22
N ALA A 70 -2.13 -17.41 -17.52
CA ALA A 70 -2.45 -17.86 -18.87
C ALA A 70 -2.29 -16.73 -19.91
N ARG A 71 -1.78 -17.08 -21.10
CA ARG A 71 -1.39 -16.10 -22.16
C ARG A 71 -2.48 -15.09 -22.51
N GLY A 72 -3.76 -15.49 -22.47
CA GLY A 72 -4.89 -14.59 -22.76
C GLY A 72 -5.09 -13.44 -21.75
N TYR A 73 -4.31 -13.40 -20.66
CA TYR A 73 -4.40 -12.33 -19.64
C TYR A 73 -3.17 -11.41 -19.60
N TRP A 74 -2.21 -11.60 -20.50
CA TRP A 74 -0.96 -10.81 -20.52
C TRP A 74 -1.18 -9.32 -20.77
N GLU A 75 -2.23 -8.96 -21.52
CA GLU A 75 -2.60 -7.55 -21.71
C GLU A 75 -2.92 -6.82 -20.40
N GLY A 76 -3.31 -7.57 -19.37
CA GLY A 76 -3.61 -7.00 -18.05
C GLY A 76 -2.39 -6.81 -17.15
N LEU A 77 -1.18 -7.21 -17.55
CA LEU A 77 0.02 -7.12 -16.69
C LEU A 77 0.38 -5.67 -16.32
N GLY A 78 0.06 -4.70 -17.17
CA GLY A 78 0.25 -3.28 -16.85
C GLY A 78 -0.53 -2.80 -15.61
N VAL A 79 -1.56 -3.55 -15.18
CA VAL A 79 -2.31 -3.22 -13.96
C VAL A 79 -1.58 -3.65 -12.69
N VAL A 80 -0.64 -4.60 -12.79
CA VAL A 80 0.07 -5.16 -11.62
C VAL A 80 0.74 -4.05 -10.81
N ALA A 81 1.45 -3.14 -11.47
CA ALA A 81 2.11 -2.00 -10.82
C ALA A 81 1.12 -1.13 -10.03
N ILE A 82 -0.04 -0.83 -10.63
CA ILE A 82 -1.06 0.03 -10.02
C ILE A 82 -1.70 -0.66 -8.82
N VAL A 83 -2.01 -1.95 -8.93
CA VAL A 83 -2.58 -2.73 -7.82
C VAL A 83 -1.57 -2.87 -6.68
N MET A 84 -0.29 -3.12 -6.98
CA MET A 84 0.76 -3.16 -5.97
C MET A 84 0.93 -1.81 -5.27
N LEU A 85 0.82 -0.69 -6.01
CA LEU A 85 0.83 0.64 -5.41
C LEU A 85 -0.36 0.84 -4.46
N ALA A 86 -1.55 0.38 -4.82
CA ALA A 86 -2.72 0.41 -3.95
C ALA A 86 -2.49 -0.40 -2.66
N GLU A 87 -1.87 -1.59 -2.76
CA GLU A 87 -1.52 -2.42 -1.60
C GLU A 87 -0.46 -1.75 -0.70
N ILE A 88 0.51 -1.05 -1.27
CA ILE A 88 1.48 -0.25 -0.49
C ILE A 88 0.75 0.88 0.27
N CYS A 89 -0.12 1.65 -0.40
CA CYS A 89 -0.90 2.69 0.26
C CYS A 89 -1.76 2.13 1.40
N LYS A 90 -2.41 0.99 1.18
CA LYS A 90 -3.18 0.27 2.19
C LYS A 90 -2.30 -0.17 3.37
N GLY A 91 -1.11 -0.68 3.11
CA GLY A 91 -0.17 -1.08 4.15
C GLY A 91 0.36 0.10 4.98
N ILE A 92 0.63 1.25 4.33
CA ILE A 92 1.00 2.49 5.03
C ILE A 92 -0.18 2.97 5.89
N TYR A 93 -1.40 3.00 5.34
CA TYR A 93 -2.61 3.31 6.12
C TYR A 93 -2.75 2.41 7.33
N PHE A 94 -2.46 1.11 7.16
CA PHE A 94 -2.48 0.15 8.26
C PHE A 94 -1.50 0.52 9.38
N ASN A 95 -0.25 0.88 9.04
CA ASN A 95 0.72 1.36 10.03
C ASN A 95 0.26 2.66 10.70
N LEU A 96 -0.36 3.57 9.96
CA LEU A 96 -0.94 4.78 10.53
C LEU A 96 -2.14 4.49 11.44
N SER A 97 -2.82 3.36 11.27
CA SER A 97 -4.02 3.01 12.05
C SER A 97 -3.77 2.76 13.53
N PHE A 98 -2.52 2.57 13.94
CA PHE A 98 -2.19 2.30 15.35
C PHE A 98 -2.57 3.44 16.28
N TRP A 99 -2.52 4.70 15.85
CA TRP A 99 -2.85 5.82 16.70
C TRP A 99 -4.26 5.72 17.31
N TYR A 100 -5.27 5.39 16.51
CA TYR A 100 -6.65 5.28 17.02
C TYR A 100 -6.91 3.97 17.78
N LYS A 101 -6.12 2.91 17.52
CA LYS A 101 -6.18 1.67 18.29
C LYS A 101 -5.55 1.86 19.67
N LEU A 102 -4.44 2.59 19.77
CA LEU A 102 -3.74 2.88 21.03
C LEU A 102 -4.44 3.91 21.89
N THR A 103 -5.25 4.80 21.30
CA THR A 103 -6.02 5.81 22.02
C THR A 103 -7.47 5.41 22.29
N ASP A 104 -7.82 4.13 22.07
CA ASP A 104 -9.20 3.60 22.19
C ASP A 104 -10.24 4.30 21.33
N LYS A 105 -9.79 5.05 20.29
CA LYS A 105 -10.66 5.77 19.34
C LYS A 105 -10.93 4.94 18.08
N THR A 106 -11.20 3.65 18.22
CA THR A 106 -11.35 2.70 17.12
C THR A 106 -12.46 3.03 16.13
N TYR A 107 -13.43 3.86 16.52
CA TYR A 107 -14.48 4.38 15.61
C TYR A 107 -13.92 5.14 14.39
N TRP A 108 -12.72 5.73 14.48
CA TRP A 108 -12.06 6.33 13.33
C TRP A 108 -11.75 5.31 12.23
N GLY A 109 -11.43 4.08 12.61
CA GLY A 109 -11.25 3.01 11.63
C GLY A 109 -12.51 2.72 10.81
N ALA A 110 -13.69 2.77 11.44
CA ALA A 110 -14.96 2.63 10.74
C ALA A 110 -15.22 3.81 9.79
N TYR A 111 -15.00 5.05 10.23
CA TYR A 111 -15.14 6.23 9.37
C TYR A 111 -14.21 6.19 8.16
N PHE A 112 -12.93 5.88 8.34
CA PHE A 112 -11.98 5.78 7.23
C PHE A 112 -12.38 4.66 6.26
N SER A 113 -12.84 3.52 6.77
CA SER A 113 -13.30 2.41 5.93
C SER A 113 -14.51 2.80 5.09
N VAL A 114 -15.49 3.50 5.67
CA VAL A 114 -16.66 4.00 4.94
C VAL A 114 -16.24 5.03 3.88
N ILE A 115 -15.40 5.99 4.23
CA ILE A 115 -14.91 7.01 3.28
C ILE A 115 -14.18 6.34 2.11
N GLY A 116 -13.25 5.43 2.41
CA GLY A 116 -12.52 4.70 1.37
C GLY A 116 -13.45 3.89 0.47
N CYS A 117 -14.42 3.18 1.06
CA CYS A 117 -15.41 2.42 0.33
C CYS A 117 -16.24 3.31 -0.62
N VAL A 118 -16.77 4.43 -0.12
CA VAL A 118 -17.54 5.38 -0.91
C VAL A 118 -16.72 5.91 -2.09
N ILE A 119 -15.46 6.32 -1.85
CA ILE A 119 -14.59 6.82 -2.91
C ILE A 119 -14.37 5.75 -3.97
N ILE A 120 -14.00 4.53 -3.56
CA ILE A 120 -13.75 3.43 -4.50
C ILE A 120 -15.00 3.12 -5.31
N VAL A 121 -16.16 3.02 -4.67
CA VAL A 121 -17.44 2.72 -5.35
C VAL A 121 -17.81 3.82 -6.34
N VAL A 122 -17.78 5.08 -5.92
CA VAL A 122 -18.10 6.22 -6.78
C VAL A 122 -17.19 6.30 -8.00
N LEU A 123 -15.87 6.16 -7.79
CA LEU A 123 -14.91 6.19 -8.88
C LEU A 123 -15.10 4.99 -9.83
N ASN A 124 -15.43 3.81 -9.32
CA ASN A 124 -15.73 2.66 -10.17
C ASN A 124 -17.00 2.89 -11.01
N ILE A 125 -18.07 3.41 -10.42
CA ILE A 125 -19.32 3.70 -11.15
C ILE A 125 -19.08 4.71 -12.28
N LEU A 126 -18.29 5.75 -12.01
CA LEU A 126 -18.05 6.83 -12.98
C LEU A 126 -17.05 6.45 -14.07
N PHE A 127 -15.97 5.74 -13.73
CA PHE A 127 -14.83 5.59 -14.63
C PHE A 127 -14.70 4.19 -15.25
N VAL A 128 -15.20 3.13 -14.60
CA VAL A 128 -15.11 1.78 -15.18
C VAL A 128 -15.86 1.64 -16.52
N PRO A 129 -17.03 2.25 -16.72
CA PRO A 129 -17.70 2.18 -18.03
C PRO A 129 -16.89 2.79 -19.17
N VAL A 130 -16.01 3.73 -18.88
CA VAL A 130 -15.19 4.45 -19.89
C VAL A 130 -13.80 3.85 -20.04
N TYR A 131 -13.12 3.55 -18.94
CA TYR A 131 -11.71 3.13 -18.93
C TYR A 131 -11.50 1.66 -18.55
N GLY A 132 -12.58 0.92 -18.32
CA GLY A 132 -12.53 -0.51 -18.00
C GLY A 132 -11.81 -0.80 -16.67
N TYR A 133 -11.11 -1.93 -16.62
CA TYR A 133 -10.46 -2.45 -15.42
C TYR A 133 -9.30 -1.57 -14.89
N LEU A 134 -8.68 -0.74 -15.75
CA LEU A 134 -7.66 0.22 -15.34
C LEU A 134 -8.22 1.25 -14.35
N ALA A 135 -9.46 1.71 -14.59
CA ALA A 135 -10.13 2.64 -13.70
C ALA A 135 -10.32 2.05 -12.29
N SER A 136 -10.63 0.76 -12.20
CA SER A 136 -10.79 0.07 -10.90
C SER A 136 -9.48 0.01 -10.11
N ALA A 137 -8.35 -0.21 -10.79
CA ALA A 137 -7.03 -0.19 -10.15
C ALA A 137 -6.70 1.21 -9.60
N TRP A 138 -6.90 2.26 -10.39
CA TRP A 138 -6.68 3.63 -9.96
C TRP A 138 -7.68 4.10 -8.90
N ALA A 139 -8.93 3.65 -8.95
CA ALA A 139 -9.91 3.91 -7.91
C ALA A 139 -9.47 3.35 -6.56
N SER A 140 -8.84 2.17 -6.55
CA SER A 140 -8.28 1.58 -5.33
C SER A 140 -7.11 2.40 -4.80
N VAL A 141 -6.18 2.85 -5.67
CA VAL A 141 -5.08 3.75 -5.27
C VAL A 141 -5.63 5.03 -4.67
N ALA A 142 -6.59 5.67 -5.33
CA ALA A 142 -7.19 6.93 -4.86
C ALA A 142 -7.90 6.74 -3.50
N GLY A 143 -8.69 5.68 -3.35
CA GLY A 143 -9.37 5.37 -2.09
C GLY A 143 -8.41 5.18 -0.93
N TYR A 144 -7.38 4.33 -1.11
CA TYR A 144 -6.38 4.11 -0.06
C TYR A 144 -5.49 5.33 0.18
N ALA A 145 -5.14 6.11 -0.84
CA ALA A 145 -4.37 7.34 -0.66
C ALA A 145 -5.14 8.37 0.16
N VAL A 146 -6.43 8.56 -0.10
CA VAL A 146 -7.25 9.51 0.66
C VAL A 146 -7.35 9.10 2.13
N ILE A 147 -7.67 7.84 2.44
CA ILE A 147 -7.77 7.40 3.84
C ILE A 147 -6.42 7.43 4.56
N LEU A 148 -5.33 7.16 3.85
CA LEU A 148 -3.97 7.30 4.36
C LEU A 148 -3.68 8.75 4.76
N LEU A 149 -3.96 9.71 3.89
CA LEU A 149 -3.74 11.13 4.15
C LEU A 149 -4.62 11.63 5.30
N LEU A 150 -5.89 11.23 5.34
CA LEU A 150 -6.80 11.58 6.44
C LEU A 150 -6.33 10.99 7.77
N SER A 151 -5.94 9.70 7.78
CA SER A 151 -5.43 9.05 8.98
C SER A 151 -4.13 9.69 9.48
N TYR A 152 -3.24 10.07 8.56
CA TYR A 152 -2.02 10.80 8.91
C TYR A 152 -2.36 12.16 9.53
N TRP A 153 -3.19 12.97 8.87
CA TRP A 153 -3.49 14.33 9.31
C TRP A 153 -4.20 14.37 10.68
N ILE A 154 -5.21 13.51 10.86
CA ILE A 154 -5.92 13.40 12.13
C ILE A 154 -5.04 12.77 13.19
N GLY A 155 -4.27 11.74 12.83
CA GLY A 155 -3.35 11.06 13.75
C GLY A 155 -2.27 12.00 14.29
N GLN A 156 -1.75 12.94 13.49
CA GLN A 156 -0.77 13.93 13.95
C GLN A 156 -1.35 14.92 14.98
N LYS A 157 -2.67 15.12 15.01
CA LYS A 157 -3.33 15.96 16.01
C LYS A 157 -3.60 15.20 17.31
N GLU A 158 -4.00 13.93 17.20
CA GLU A 158 -4.43 13.13 18.35
C GLU A 158 -3.28 12.38 19.05
N TYR A 159 -2.34 11.87 18.26
CA TYR A 159 -1.18 11.13 18.72
C TYR A 159 0.03 11.42 17.82
N PRO A 160 0.72 12.55 18.03
CA PRO A 160 1.78 12.98 17.12
C PRO A 160 2.97 12.01 17.13
N ILE A 161 3.23 11.39 15.96
CA ILE A 161 4.39 10.56 15.71
C ILE A 161 5.28 11.27 14.67
N HIS A 162 6.54 11.47 15.00
CA HIS A 162 7.50 12.10 14.10
C HIS A 162 7.99 11.11 13.04
N TYR A 163 7.26 11.02 11.93
CA TYR A 163 7.71 10.27 10.76
C TYR A 163 8.73 11.10 9.98
N ASP A 164 9.84 10.47 9.60
CA ASP A 164 10.83 11.09 8.72
C ASP A 164 10.34 11.09 7.27
N LEU A 165 9.41 12.00 6.98
CA LEU A 165 8.78 12.11 5.65
C LEU A 165 9.81 12.38 4.53
N LYS A 166 10.94 13.05 4.85
CA LYS A 166 11.99 13.31 3.88
C LYS A 166 12.65 12.02 3.42
N SER A 167 13.06 11.17 4.37
CA SER A 167 13.62 9.86 4.05
C SER A 167 12.61 8.95 3.37
N LEU A 168 11.34 8.93 3.84
CA LEU A 168 10.28 8.14 3.21
C LEU A 168 10.05 8.57 1.74
N GLY A 169 9.97 9.88 1.49
CA GLY A 169 9.83 10.43 0.14
C GLY A 169 11.04 10.10 -0.75
N LEU A 170 12.26 10.14 -0.19
CA LEU A 170 13.47 9.78 -0.92
C LEU A 170 13.48 8.30 -1.34
N TYR A 171 13.04 7.38 -0.47
CA TYR A 171 12.92 5.96 -0.82
C TYR A 171 11.89 5.71 -1.92
N VAL A 172 10.75 6.38 -1.86
CA VAL A 172 9.72 6.28 -2.92
C VAL A 172 10.26 6.82 -4.24
N LEU A 173 10.95 7.98 -4.22
CA LEU A 173 11.56 8.56 -5.42
C LEU A 173 12.65 7.65 -5.99
N LEU A 174 13.52 7.09 -5.13
CA LEU A 174 14.53 6.14 -5.54
C LEU A 174 13.92 4.90 -6.20
N ALA A 175 12.87 4.33 -5.60
CA ALA A 175 12.18 3.19 -6.17
C ALA A 175 11.53 3.51 -7.52
N ALA A 176 10.93 4.69 -7.66
CA ALA A 176 10.36 5.15 -8.93
C ALA A 176 11.43 5.31 -10.02
N VAL A 177 12.58 5.90 -9.68
CA VAL A 177 13.71 6.05 -10.61
C VAL A 177 14.24 4.68 -11.03
N LEU A 178 14.46 3.77 -10.08
CA LEU A 178 14.93 2.41 -10.38
C LEU A 178 13.93 1.64 -11.25
N TYR A 179 12.62 1.82 -11.03
CA TYR A 179 11.58 1.22 -11.85
C TYR A 179 11.63 1.73 -13.29
N ILE A 180 11.72 3.06 -13.49
CA ILE A 180 11.81 3.68 -14.82
C ILE A 180 13.09 3.24 -15.56
N ILE A 181 14.23 3.19 -14.86
CA ILE A 181 15.49 2.72 -15.46
C ILE A 181 15.37 1.25 -15.83
N GLY A 182 14.82 0.42 -14.97
CA GLY A 182 14.66 -1.01 -15.22
C GLY A 182 13.74 -1.33 -16.39
N GLU A 183 12.72 -0.50 -16.63
CA GLU A 183 11.83 -0.65 -17.78
C GLU A 183 12.54 -0.34 -19.12
N GLN A 184 13.58 0.50 -19.09
CA GLN A 184 14.36 0.88 -20.27
C GLN A 184 15.49 -0.11 -20.58
N VAL A 185 15.91 -0.93 -19.62
CA VAL A 185 16.96 -1.93 -19.77
C VAL A 185 16.31 -3.31 -19.96
N PRO A 186 16.23 -3.83 -21.19
CA PRO A 186 15.71 -5.19 -21.39
C PRO A 186 16.64 -6.17 -20.68
N ILE A 187 16.10 -6.83 -19.67
CA ILE A 187 16.80 -7.95 -19.03
C ILE A 187 16.76 -9.11 -20.03
N PRO A 188 17.90 -9.68 -20.43
CA PRO A 188 17.97 -10.74 -21.44
C PRO A 188 17.30 -12.04 -21.00
#